data_d2ba1f7397c0ae9aaf914d1b4a8d571a
#
_entry.id   d2ba1f7397c0ae9aaf914d1b4a8d571a
#
_cell.length_a   1.000
_cell.length_b   1.000
_cell.length_c   1.000
_cell.angle_alpha   90.00
_cell.angle_beta   90.00
_cell.angle_gamma   90.00
#
_symmetry.space_group_name_H-M   'P 1'
#
loop_
_entity.id
_entity.type
_entity.pdbx_description
1 polymer ?
#
loop_
_entity_poly.entity_id
_entity_poly.type
_entity_poly.pdbx_seq_one_letter_code
_entity_poly.pdbx_strand_id
1 'polypeptide(L)'
;MAGDRLLVPRLEGVSQEQFMQQLYPQRKPLVLEGIDLGACTSKWTVEYLSQVGGKKEVKIHVAAVAQMDFISKNFVYRTLPFDKLVQRAAEEKHKEFFISEDVADIRKQFPVLEGDIKFPKFFKEEHFFSSVFRISSPGLQLWTHYDVMDNFLIQVTGKKRVVLFSPRDAQYLYLSGTKSEVLNIDKPNLAKYPLFSKARRYECSLKGGDVLFIPALWFHNVISEEFGVGVNVFWKHLPSECYDKTDTYGNKDPTAASRAAQILDRALKTLAELPEEYRDFYARRMVLHIQDKAYSKNFE
;
A
#
# COMPACT_ATOMS: atom_id res chain seq x y z
N MET A 1 3.32 26.44 -0.60
CA MET A 1 3.14 25.97 0.78
C MET A 1 2.83 24.49 0.71
N ALA A 2 3.49 23.67 1.51
CA ALA A 2 3.15 22.24 1.59
C ALA A 2 1.71 22.12 2.08
N GLY A 3 0.90 21.25 1.45
CA GLY A 3 -0.47 21.01 1.88
C GLY A 3 -0.55 20.61 3.36
N ASP A 4 -1.72 20.75 3.97
CA ASP A 4 -1.94 20.46 5.38
C ASP A 4 -1.46 19.04 5.71
N ARG A 5 -0.61 18.94 6.73
CA ARG A 5 -0.16 17.66 7.28
C ARG A 5 -1.11 17.26 8.42
N LEU A 6 -1.77 16.13 8.26
CA LEU A 6 -2.67 15.57 9.25
C LEU A 6 -2.04 14.31 9.85
N LEU A 7 -2.19 14.13 11.16
CA LEU A 7 -1.75 12.90 11.81
C LEU A 7 -2.82 11.82 11.67
N VAL A 8 -2.39 10.61 11.35
CA VAL A 8 -3.27 9.43 11.43
C VAL A 8 -3.61 9.19 12.90
N PRO A 9 -4.90 9.03 13.28
CA PRO A 9 -5.29 8.73 14.64
C PRO A 9 -4.64 7.45 15.15
N ARG A 10 -4.32 7.41 16.46
CA ARG A 10 -3.77 6.24 17.15
C ARG A 10 -4.73 5.86 18.28
N LEU A 11 -5.13 4.60 18.32
CA LEU A 11 -6.04 4.07 19.32
C LEU A 11 -5.46 2.81 19.97
N GLU A 12 -5.52 2.75 21.27
CA GLU A 12 -5.11 1.62 22.09
C GLU A 12 -6.32 0.83 22.60
N GLY A 13 -6.17 -0.48 22.75
CA GLY A 13 -7.20 -1.32 23.36
C GLY A 13 -8.48 -1.48 22.54
N VAL A 14 -8.40 -1.32 21.23
CA VAL A 14 -9.57 -1.47 20.33
C VAL A 14 -10.00 -2.93 20.28
N SER A 15 -11.27 -3.19 20.64
CA SER A 15 -11.87 -4.52 20.51
C SER A 15 -12.26 -4.82 19.06
N GLN A 16 -12.45 -6.12 18.75
CA GLN A 16 -12.97 -6.54 17.44
C GLN A 16 -14.32 -5.89 17.13
N GLU A 17 -15.22 -5.84 18.11
CA GLU A 17 -16.55 -5.24 17.94
C GLU A 17 -16.44 -3.74 17.64
N GLN A 18 -15.65 -3.00 18.42
CA GLN A 18 -15.43 -1.58 18.20
C GLN A 18 -14.85 -1.30 16.81
N PHE A 19 -13.86 -2.08 16.41
CA PHE A 19 -13.27 -1.93 15.07
C PHE A 19 -14.30 -2.17 13.99
N MET A 20 -15.01 -3.29 14.03
CA MET A 20 -15.94 -3.70 12.97
C MET A 20 -17.17 -2.80 12.86
N GLN A 21 -17.70 -2.32 13.99
CA GLN A 21 -18.96 -1.57 14.01
C GLN A 21 -18.77 -0.05 13.93
N GLN A 22 -17.66 0.49 14.45
CA GLN A 22 -17.48 1.93 14.58
C GLN A 22 -16.34 2.49 13.72
N LEU A 23 -15.21 1.81 13.62
CA LEU A 23 -14.01 2.33 12.98
C LEU A 23 -13.92 1.92 11.51
N TYR A 24 -14.12 0.64 11.24
CA TYR A 24 -14.02 0.08 9.88
C TYR A 24 -14.98 0.75 8.86
N PRO A 25 -16.26 1.04 9.22
CA PRO A 25 -17.18 1.72 8.31
C PRO A 25 -16.77 3.14 7.93
N GLN A 26 -15.93 3.80 8.73
CA GLN A 26 -15.46 5.16 8.44
C GLN A 26 -14.49 5.19 7.24
N ARG A 27 -13.93 4.05 6.85
CA ARG A 27 -13.02 3.92 5.70
C ARG A 27 -11.86 4.92 5.75
N LYS A 28 -11.27 5.12 6.94
CA LYS A 28 -10.14 6.02 7.18
C LYS A 28 -8.97 5.26 7.80
N PRO A 29 -7.71 5.67 7.50
CA PRO A 29 -6.55 5.07 8.14
C PRO A 29 -6.54 5.26 9.65
N LEU A 30 -5.99 4.28 10.35
CA LEU A 30 -5.96 4.23 11.80
C LEU A 30 -4.77 3.40 12.26
N VAL A 31 -4.01 3.88 13.24
CA VAL A 31 -2.99 3.09 13.93
C VAL A 31 -3.60 2.46 15.16
N LEU A 32 -3.49 1.14 15.26
CA LEU A 32 -3.91 0.35 16.40
C LEU A 32 -2.69 -0.01 17.25
N GLU A 33 -2.74 0.32 18.53
CA GLU A 33 -1.70 0.03 19.49
C GLU A 33 -2.19 -1.05 20.49
N GLY A 34 -1.25 -1.79 21.06
CA GLY A 34 -1.55 -2.80 22.08
C GLY A 34 -2.26 -4.05 21.55
N ILE A 35 -2.25 -4.28 20.26
CA ILE A 35 -2.79 -5.51 19.65
C ILE A 35 -1.87 -6.69 20.02
N ASP A 36 -2.45 -7.81 20.46
CA ASP A 36 -1.70 -9.05 20.68
C ASP A 36 -1.30 -9.65 19.32
N LEU A 37 -0.05 -9.44 18.95
CA LEU A 37 0.55 -9.96 17.72
C LEU A 37 1.29 -11.28 17.95
N GLY A 38 1.28 -11.82 19.16
CA GLY A 38 2.04 -13.01 19.54
C GLY A 38 3.50 -12.70 19.88
N ALA A 39 4.35 -13.72 19.86
CA ALA A 39 5.75 -13.60 20.24
C ALA A 39 6.64 -12.93 19.17
N CYS A 40 6.13 -12.68 17.98
CA CYS A 40 6.93 -12.15 16.85
C CYS A 40 7.65 -10.84 17.19
N THR A 41 7.02 -9.93 17.94
CA THR A 41 7.58 -8.63 18.29
C THR A 41 8.85 -8.71 19.15
N SER A 42 9.01 -9.76 19.94
CA SER A 42 10.21 -9.99 20.76
C SER A 42 11.15 -11.02 20.17
N LYS A 43 10.66 -11.93 19.34
CA LYS A 43 11.37 -13.11 18.89
C LYS A 43 12.00 -12.96 17.50
N TRP A 44 11.42 -12.13 16.63
CA TRP A 44 11.88 -11.99 15.25
C TRP A 44 13.07 -11.04 15.14
N THR A 45 14.22 -11.49 15.64
CA THR A 45 15.52 -10.85 15.42
C THR A 45 16.13 -11.30 14.10
N VAL A 46 17.19 -10.62 13.67
CA VAL A 46 17.97 -11.01 12.48
C VAL A 46 18.49 -12.44 12.61
N GLU A 47 19.01 -12.79 13.77
CA GLU A 47 19.57 -14.10 14.06
C GLU A 47 18.49 -15.18 14.01
N TYR A 48 17.37 -14.96 14.69
CA TYR A 48 16.27 -15.91 14.74
C TYR A 48 15.66 -16.14 13.35
N LEU A 49 15.36 -15.08 12.63
CA LEU A 49 14.78 -15.18 11.28
C LEU A 49 15.74 -15.83 10.29
N SER A 50 17.03 -15.52 10.37
CA SER A 50 18.06 -16.16 9.53
C SER A 50 18.15 -17.65 9.78
N GLN A 51 18.07 -18.07 11.04
CA GLN A 51 18.13 -19.48 11.42
C GLN A 51 16.88 -20.24 10.98
N VAL A 52 15.70 -19.67 11.25
CA VAL A 52 14.40 -20.33 11.04
C VAL A 52 13.98 -20.35 9.58
N GLY A 53 14.13 -19.23 8.88
CA GLY A 53 13.82 -19.13 7.45
C GLY A 53 14.86 -19.78 6.56
N GLY A 54 16.09 -19.84 7.05
CA GLY A 54 17.19 -20.56 6.42
C GLY A 54 17.40 -20.18 4.96
N LYS A 55 17.65 -21.19 4.16
CA LYS A 55 17.99 -21.02 2.73
C LYS A 55 16.79 -21.06 1.79
N LYS A 56 15.56 -20.95 2.33
CA LYS A 56 14.39 -20.83 1.47
C LYS A 56 14.51 -19.60 0.56
N GLU A 57 14.39 -19.82 -0.73
CA GLU A 57 14.48 -18.73 -1.70
C GLU A 57 13.24 -17.86 -1.69
N VAL A 58 13.45 -16.55 -1.70
CA VAL A 58 12.40 -15.53 -1.74
C VAL A 58 12.68 -14.51 -2.84
N LYS A 59 11.61 -14.00 -3.43
CA LYS A 59 11.69 -12.93 -4.43
C LYS A 59 11.88 -11.59 -3.76
N ILE A 60 12.75 -10.78 -4.33
CA ILE A 60 13.08 -9.44 -3.84
C ILE A 60 13.16 -8.43 -4.97
N HIS A 61 12.91 -7.18 -4.62
CA HIS A 61 13.27 -6.03 -5.45
C HIS A 61 14.60 -5.47 -4.96
N VAL A 62 15.48 -5.14 -5.92
CA VAL A 62 16.80 -4.57 -5.66
C VAL A 62 16.98 -3.30 -6.48
N ALA A 63 17.28 -2.19 -5.82
CA ALA A 63 17.54 -0.90 -6.46
C ALA A 63 18.88 -0.31 -6.01
N ALA A 64 19.50 0.44 -6.91
CA ALA A 64 20.71 1.21 -6.61
C ALA A 64 20.41 2.53 -5.88
N VAL A 65 19.14 2.94 -5.80
CA VAL A 65 18.68 4.18 -5.18
C VAL A 65 17.59 3.90 -4.16
N ALA A 66 17.49 4.77 -3.15
CA ALA A 66 16.53 4.62 -2.06
C ALA A 66 15.06 4.70 -2.52
N GLN A 67 14.78 5.56 -3.50
CA GLN A 67 13.43 5.72 -4.06
C GLN A 67 13.20 4.71 -5.17
N MET A 68 12.46 3.65 -4.88
CA MET A 68 12.00 2.72 -5.92
C MET A 68 10.84 3.31 -6.70
N ASP A 69 10.91 3.17 -8.02
CA ASP A 69 9.91 3.62 -8.98
C ASP A 69 9.43 2.45 -9.82
N PHE A 70 8.18 2.07 -9.62
CA PHE A 70 7.56 0.98 -10.38
C PHE A 70 7.22 1.39 -11.83
N ILE A 71 6.98 2.68 -12.09
CA ILE A 71 6.61 3.16 -13.42
C ILE A 71 7.82 3.09 -14.35
N SER A 72 8.96 3.66 -13.94
CA SER A 72 10.22 3.59 -14.69
C SER A 72 10.98 2.27 -14.50
N LYS A 73 10.58 1.47 -13.48
CA LYS A 73 11.23 0.21 -13.11
C LYS A 73 12.74 0.37 -12.90
N ASN A 74 13.11 1.26 -12.00
CA ASN A 74 14.51 1.51 -11.62
C ASN A 74 15.10 0.45 -10.67
N PHE A 75 14.48 -0.70 -10.58
CA PHE A 75 14.88 -1.85 -9.78
C PHE A 75 14.81 -3.14 -10.60
N VAL A 76 15.47 -4.17 -10.11
CA VAL A 76 15.46 -5.51 -10.70
C VAL A 76 14.87 -6.51 -9.73
N TYR A 77 14.31 -7.59 -10.27
CA TYR A 77 13.87 -8.74 -9.49
C TYR A 77 15.04 -9.70 -9.33
N ARG A 78 15.24 -10.17 -8.11
CA ARG A 78 16.21 -11.23 -7.79
C ARG A 78 15.56 -12.24 -6.85
N THR A 79 16.16 -13.42 -6.79
CA THR A 79 15.85 -14.44 -5.80
C THR A 79 17.05 -14.58 -4.87
N LEU A 80 16.81 -14.54 -3.56
CA LEU A 80 17.83 -14.75 -2.55
C LEU A 80 17.35 -15.78 -1.52
N PRO A 81 18.29 -16.54 -0.90
CA PRO A 81 17.98 -17.25 0.32
C PRO A 81 17.50 -16.28 1.41
N PHE A 82 16.49 -16.67 2.17
CA PHE A 82 15.87 -15.80 3.18
C PHE A 82 16.87 -15.31 4.24
N ASP A 83 17.78 -16.18 4.70
CA ASP A 83 18.84 -15.80 5.64
C ASP A 83 19.73 -14.67 5.08
N LYS A 84 20.05 -14.74 3.79
CA LYS A 84 20.85 -13.71 3.11
C LYS A 84 20.09 -12.41 2.93
N LEU A 85 18.80 -12.47 2.62
CA LEU A 85 17.95 -11.28 2.56
C LEU A 85 17.95 -10.56 3.91
N VAL A 86 17.66 -11.27 4.99
CA VAL A 86 17.57 -10.69 6.34
C VAL A 86 18.91 -10.06 6.75
N GLN A 87 20.02 -10.77 6.56
CA GLN A 87 21.36 -10.28 6.88
C GLN A 87 21.72 -9.03 6.09
N ARG A 88 21.50 -9.03 4.77
CA ARG A 88 21.81 -7.87 3.91
C ARG A 88 20.92 -6.66 4.19
N ALA A 89 19.64 -6.89 4.45
CA ALA A 89 18.74 -5.80 4.78
C ALA A 89 19.09 -5.12 6.11
N ALA A 90 19.71 -5.84 7.03
CA ALA A 90 20.17 -5.34 8.34
C ALA A 90 21.51 -4.61 8.29
N GLU A 91 22.25 -4.64 7.18
CA GLU A 91 23.51 -3.93 7.04
C GLU A 91 23.30 -2.41 7.11
N GLU A 92 24.05 -1.72 7.98
CA GLU A 92 23.97 -0.25 8.10
C GLU A 92 24.50 0.47 6.84
N LYS A 93 25.54 -0.11 6.20
CA LYS A 93 26.13 0.41 4.97
C LYS A 93 25.87 -0.56 3.83
N HIS A 94 25.00 -0.16 2.91
CA HIS A 94 24.66 -0.94 1.74
C HIS A 94 24.77 -0.10 0.46
N LYS A 95 25.16 -0.75 -0.64
CA LYS A 95 25.23 -0.15 -1.98
C LYS A 95 23.89 -0.29 -2.73
N GLU A 96 23.06 -1.22 -2.30
CA GLU A 96 21.78 -1.55 -2.92
C GLU A 96 20.69 -1.58 -1.86
N PHE A 97 19.48 -1.24 -2.24
CA PHE A 97 18.31 -1.26 -1.39
C PHE A 97 17.46 -2.49 -1.73
N PHE A 98 16.98 -3.18 -0.70
CA PHE A 98 16.24 -4.43 -0.85
C PHE A 98 14.87 -4.35 -0.19
N ILE A 99 13.90 -5.03 -0.80
CA ILE A 99 12.61 -5.33 -0.17
C ILE A 99 12.10 -6.69 -0.64
N SER A 100 11.54 -7.47 0.29
CA SER A 100 10.86 -8.72 -0.02
C SER A 100 9.48 -8.47 -0.63
N GLU A 101 9.12 -9.28 -1.62
CA GLU A 101 7.88 -9.14 -2.41
C GLU A 101 7.15 -10.46 -2.69
N ASP A 102 7.48 -11.53 -2.00
CA ASP A 102 6.75 -12.77 -2.14
C ASP A 102 5.34 -12.66 -1.57
N VAL A 103 4.34 -12.74 -2.45
CA VAL A 103 2.93 -12.73 -2.09
C VAL A 103 2.45 -14.16 -1.90
N ALA A 104 2.12 -14.49 -0.67
CA ALA A 104 1.60 -15.79 -0.27
C ALA A 104 0.90 -15.66 1.09
N ASP A 105 0.58 -16.76 1.72
CA ASP A 105 0.31 -16.77 3.15
C ASP A 105 1.62 -17.07 3.90
N ILE A 106 2.16 -16.11 4.63
CA ILE A 106 3.43 -16.25 5.34
C ILE A 106 3.41 -17.42 6.33
N ARG A 107 2.23 -17.76 6.87
CA ARG A 107 2.03 -18.89 7.78
C ARG A 107 2.29 -20.23 7.07
N LYS A 108 1.93 -20.33 5.80
CA LYS A 108 2.18 -21.51 4.95
C LYS A 108 3.58 -21.48 4.33
N GLN A 109 4.05 -20.30 3.99
CA GLN A 109 5.40 -20.10 3.41
C GLN A 109 6.50 -20.43 4.44
N PHE A 110 6.27 -20.02 5.70
CA PHE A 110 7.16 -20.27 6.83
C PHE A 110 6.39 -20.89 8.02
N PRO A 111 6.03 -22.19 7.98
CA PRO A 111 5.22 -22.80 9.03
C PRO A 111 5.80 -22.68 10.43
N VAL A 112 7.14 -22.62 10.54
CA VAL A 112 7.82 -22.45 11.84
C VAL A 112 7.52 -21.09 12.47
N LEU A 113 7.21 -20.07 11.66
CA LEU A 113 6.87 -18.71 12.11
C LEU A 113 5.38 -18.56 12.41
N GLU A 114 4.53 -19.48 12.00
CA GLU A 114 3.08 -19.39 12.20
C GLU A 114 2.71 -19.27 13.68
N GLY A 115 3.39 -20.02 14.56
CA GLY A 115 3.15 -19.96 15.99
C GLY A 115 3.62 -18.69 16.68
N ASP A 116 4.44 -17.89 16.02
CA ASP A 116 5.02 -16.66 16.57
C ASP A 116 4.15 -15.43 16.30
N ILE A 117 3.32 -15.45 15.24
CA ILE A 117 2.50 -14.31 14.83
C ILE A 117 1.01 -14.59 14.97
N LYS A 118 0.30 -13.60 15.47
CA LYS A 118 -1.16 -13.58 15.49
C LYS A 118 -1.65 -12.43 14.62
N PHE A 119 -2.43 -12.72 13.59
CA PHE A 119 -3.11 -11.67 12.84
C PHE A 119 -4.27 -11.08 13.64
N PRO A 120 -4.48 -9.76 13.61
CA PRO A 120 -5.66 -9.16 14.23
C PRO A 120 -6.93 -9.80 13.68
N LYS A 121 -7.81 -10.30 14.56
CA LYS A 121 -9.08 -10.93 14.19
C LYS A 121 -10.17 -9.89 13.87
N PHE A 122 -9.86 -8.91 13.04
CA PHE A 122 -10.73 -7.77 12.70
C PHE A 122 -11.37 -7.91 11.31
N PHE A 123 -11.24 -9.07 10.70
CA PHE A 123 -11.89 -9.43 9.45
C PHE A 123 -12.27 -10.92 9.49
N LYS A 124 -13.19 -11.32 8.62
CA LYS A 124 -13.57 -12.73 8.50
C LYS A 124 -12.51 -13.51 7.74
N GLU A 125 -12.16 -14.71 8.23
CA GLU A 125 -11.11 -15.55 7.62
C GLU A 125 -11.39 -15.87 6.14
N GLU A 126 -12.66 -16.00 5.75
CA GLU A 126 -13.06 -16.21 4.36
C GLU A 126 -12.75 -15.04 3.42
N HIS A 127 -12.53 -13.84 3.99
CA HIS A 127 -12.13 -12.66 3.23
C HIS A 127 -10.61 -12.51 3.10
N PHE A 128 -9.84 -13.31 3.84
CA PHE A 128 -8.38 -13.28 3.73
C PHE A 128 -7.95 -13.49 2.28
N PHE A 129 -7.02 -12.67 1.83
CA PHE A 129 -6.47 -12.75 0.48
C PHE A 129 -5.02 -13.20 0.48
N SER A 130 -4.16 -12.47 1.18
CA SER A 130 -2.74 -12.80 1.24
C SER A 130 -2.07 -12.14 2.45
N SER A 131 -0.88 -12.61 2.75
CA SER A 131 0.05 -11.93 3.66
C SER A 131 1.45 -11.89 3.05
N VAL A 132 2.20 -10.83 3.35
CA VAL A 132 3.49 -10.56 2.73
C VAL A 132 4.49 -10.14 3.79
N PHE A 133 5.67 -10.75 3.81
CA PHE A 133 6.80 -10.22 4.54
C PHE A 133 7.30 -8.93 3.90
N ARG A 134 7.53 -7.92 4.74
CA ARG A 134 8.16 -6.65 4.38
C ARG A 134 9.47 -6.47 5.14
N ILE A 135 10.50 -7.14 4.66
CA ILE A 135 11.87 -6.98 5.16
C ILE A 135 12.58 -6.04 4.19
N SER A 136 12.95 -4.86 4.68
CA SER A 136 13.46 -3.78 3.85
C SER A 136 14.71 -3.13 4.44
N SER A 137 15.58 -2.66 3.55
CA SER A 137 16.77 -1.90 3.91
C SER A 137 16.42 -0.55 4.53
N PRO A 138 17.26 -0.03 5.46
CA PRO A 138 17.13 1.34 5.94
C PRO A 138 17.15 2.35 4.78
N GLY A 139 16.31 3.37 4.89
CA GLY A 139 16.22 4.46 3.91
C GLY A 139 15.40 4.12 2.66
N LEU A 140 14.99 2.87 2.46
CA LEU A 140 14.16 2.50 1.31
C LEU A 140 12.83 3.23 1.34
N GLN A 141 12.45 3.79 0.20
CA GLN A 141 11.15 4.38 -0.03
C GLN A 141 10.46 3.69 -1.20
N LEU A 142 9.24 3.18 -0.95
CA LEU A 142 8.37 2.68 -1.99
C LEU A 142 7.60 3.83 -2.64
N TRP A 143 7.22 3.62 -3.91
CA TRP A 143 6.37 4.55 -4.65
C TRP A 143 5.00 4.73 -3.98
N THR A 144 4.36 5.87 -4.22
CA THR A 144 2.98 6.12 -3.80
C THR A 144 2.02 5.34 -4.72
N HIS A 145 1.18 4.49 -4.12
CA HIS A 145 0.22 3.64 -4.83
C HIS A 145 -0.99 3.36 -3.95
N TYR A 146 -2.03 2.80 -4.55
CA TYR A 146 -3.15 2.21 -3.81
C TYR A 146 -3.27 0.71 -4.12
N ASP A 147 -3.87 -0.01 -3.19
CA ASP A 147 -4.31 -1.38 -3.36
C ASP A 147 -5.83 -1.43 -3.40
N VAL A 148 -6.39 -2.50 -3.98
CA VAL A 148 -7.85 -2.71 -4.06
C VAL A 148 -8.40 -3.53 -2.90
N MET A 149 -7.53 -4.03 -2.06
CA MET A 149 -7.84 -4.78 -0.84
C MET A 149 -7.67 -3.90 0.39
N ASP A 150 -8.37 -4.23 1.46
CA ASP A 150 -8.06 -3.70 2.78
C ASP A 150 -6.76 -4.30 3.30
N ASN A 151 -6.04 -3.54 4.11
CA ASN A 151 -4.66 -3.88 4.47
C ASN A 151 -4.40 -3.53 5.95
N PHE A 152 -3.81 -4.48 6.68
CA PHE A 152 -3.07 -4.20 7.89
C PHE A 152 -1.58 -4.23 7.61
N LEU A 153 -0.91 -3.12 7.82
CA LEU A 153 0.55 -3.06 7.91
C LEU A 153 0.93 -3.29 9.37
N ILE A 154 1.38 -4.50 9.67
CA ILE A 154 1.85 -4.89 11.00
C ILE A 154 3.35 -4.58 11.06
N GLN A 155 3.75 -3.64 11.90
CA GLN A 155 5.17 -3.39 12.16
C GLN A 155 5.62 -4.28 13.31
N VAL A 156 6.40 -5.32 12.98
CA VAL A 156 6.87 -6.29 13.98
C VAL A 156 8.07 -5.73 14.73
N THR A 157 9.10 -5.30 14.00
CA THR A 157 10.32 -4.66 14.54
C THR A 157 10.74 -3.49 13.66
N GLY A 158 11.55 -2.58 14.20
CA GLY A 158 12.05 -1.43 13.46
C GLY A 158 11.04 -0.30 13.35
N LYS A 159 11.32 0.65 12.46
CA LYS A 159 10.57 1.90 12.35
C LYS A 159 10.31 2.29 10.91
N LYS A 160 9.08 2.69 10.63
CA LYS A 160 8.63 3.17 9.32
C LYS A 160 7.87 4.47 9.45
N ARG A 161 8.01 5.33 8.45
CA ARG A 161 7.15 6.49 8.21
C ARG A 161 6.21 6.15 7.06
N VAL A 162 4.92 6.38 7.25
CA VAL A 162 3.92 6.16 6.23
C VAL A 162 3.20 7.46 5.93
N VAL A 163 3.12 7.81 4.66
CA VAL A 163 2.37 8.96 4.15
C VAL A 163 1.22 8.46 3.32
N LEU A 164 0.01 8.90 3.66
CA LEU A 164 -1.22 8.46 2.99
C LEU A 164 -1.96 9.64 2.39
N PHE A 165 -2.70 9.38 1.31
CA PHE A 165 -3.59 10.33 0.66
C PHE A 165 -4.96 9.70 0.44
N SER A 166 -6.00 10.50 0.65
CA SER A 166 -7.38 10.05 0.44
C SER A 166 -7.63 9.67 -1.03
N PRO A 167 -8.47 8.67 -1.30
CA PRO A 167 -8.95 8.38 -2.66
C PRO A 167 -9.53 9.60 -3.37
N ARG A 168 -10.08 10.56 -2.63
CA ARG A 168 -10.64 11.81 -3.18
C ARG A 168 -9.59 12.74 -3.78
N ASP A 169 -8.35 12.61 -3.36
CA ASP A 169 -7.22 13.41 -3.85
C ASP A 169 -6.54 12.78 -5.08
N ALA A 170 -7.11 11.73 -5.66
CA ALA A 170 -6.59 11.04 -6.85
C ALA A 170 -6.23 12.00 -7.99
N GLN A 171 -7.05 13.03 -8.21
CA GLN A 171 -6.83 14.05 -9.24
C GLN A 171 -5.56 14.90 -9.02
N TYR A 172 -4.99 14.90 -7.82
CA TYR A 172 -3.80 15.67 -7.45
C TYR A 172 -2.52 14.83 -7.46
N LEU A 173 -2.62 13.53 -7.68
CA LEU A 173 -1.52 12.58 -7.51
C LEU A 173 -0.87 12.15 -8.83
N TYR A 174 -1.34 12.62 -9.97
CA TYR A 174 -0.76 12.29 -11.30
C TYR A 174 -0.60 10.79 -11.49
N LEU A 175 -1.74 10.08 -11.57
CA LEU A 175 -1.78 8.63 -11.61
C LEU A 175 -1.36 8.05 -12.96
N SER A 176 -0.56 6.99 -12.90
CA SER A 176 -0.29 6.05 -13.96
C SER A 176 -0.67 4.65 -13.46
N GLY A 177 -1.82 4.13 -13.91
CA GLY A 177 -2.42 2.94 -13.29
C GLY A 177 -2.72 3.18 -11.81
N THR A 178 -2.29 2.28 -10.95
CA THR A 178 -2.49 2.37 -9.49
C THR A 178 -1.42 3.20 -8.76
N LYS A 179 -0.50 3.86 -9.49
CA LYS A 179 0.69 4.50 -8.94
C LYS A 179 0.73 5.98 -9.29
N SER A 180 1.35 6.76 -8.39
CA SER A 180 1.62 8.18 -8.62
C SER A 180 2.96 8.37 -9.34
N GLU A 181 2.99 9.31 -10.29
CA GLU A 181 4.25 9.73 -10.92
C GLU A 181 5.14 10.58 -10.00
N VAL A 182 4.59 11.11 -8.91
CA VAL A 182 5.32 11.96 -7.96
C VAL A 182 6.12 11.07 -7.02
N LEU A 183 7.42 10.90 -7.30
CA LEU A 183 8.30 10.05 -6.51
C LEU A 183 8.73 10.71 -5.20
N ASN A 184 9.25 11.94 -5.31
CA ASN A 184 9.70 12.68 -4.13
C ASN A 184 8.54 13.47 -3.54
N ILE A 185 7.83 12.86 -2.60
CA ILE A 185 6.65 13.47 -1.97
C ILE A 185 7.01 14.60 -0.99
N ASP A 186 8.24 14.64 -0.48
CA ASP A 186 8.68 15.67 0.47
C ASP A 186 9.20 16.91 -0.22
N LYS A 187 9.79 16.75 -1.42
CA LYS A 187 10.25 17.85 -2.28
C LYS A 187 9.77 17.62 -3.72
N PRO A 188 8.45 17.69 -3.96
CA PRO A 188 7.89 17.43 -5.27
C PRO A 188 8.30 18.51 -6.27
N ASN A 189 8.48 18.13 -7.53
CA ASN A 189 8.66 19.08 -8.61
C ASN A 189 7.32 19.74 -8.96
N LEU A 190 7.00 20.85 -8.30
CA LEU A 190 5.73 21.57 -8.48
C LEU A 190 5.62 22.27 -9.85
N ALA A 191 6.71 22.47 -10.57
CA ALA A 191 6.65 22.93 -11.95
C ALA A 191 6.06 21.84 -12.87
N LYS A 192 6.41 20.58 -12.61
CA LYS A 192 5.86 19.41 -13.32
C LYS A 192 4.52 18.95 -12.76
N TYR A 193 4.34 19.03 -11.44
CA TYR A 193 3.18 18.51 -10.73
C TYR A 193 2.50 19.59 -9.87
N PRO A 194 1.97 20.66 -10.48
CA PRO A 194 1.45 21.82 -9.73
C PRO A 194 0.28 21.50 -8.81
N LEU A 195 -0.57 20.54 -9.17
CA LEU A 195 -1.73 20.16 -8.35
C LEU A 195 -1.38 19.33 -7.13
N PHE A 196 -0.18 18.77 -7.06
CA PHE A 196 0.23 17.93 -5.94
C PHE A 196 0.19 18.68 -4.60
N SER A 197 0.42 19.98 -4.60
CA SER A 197 0.30 20.83 -3.41
C SER A 197 -1.11 20.89 -2.80
N LYS A 198 -2.13 20.47 -3.54
CA LYS A 198 -3.53 20.43 -3.07
C LYS A 198 -3.88 19.11 -2.38
N ALA A 199 -3.07 18.07 -2.55
CA ALA A 199 -3.27 16.79 -1.90
C ALA A 199 -3.02 16.91 -0.39
N ARG A 200 -3.99 16.47 0.42
CA ARG A 200 -3.85 16.43 1.88
C ARG A 200 -3.07 15.20 2.30
N ARG A 201 -2.03 15.42 3.10
CA ARG A 201 -1.15 14.36 3.59
C ARG A 201 -1.58 13.90 4.97
N TYR A 202 -1.76 12.61 5.12
CA TYR A 202 -1.90 11.94 6.41
C TYR A 202 -0.60 11.21 6.70
N GLU A 203 -0.02 11.42 7.88
CA GLU A 203 1.26 10.84 8.25
C GLU A 203 1.16 10.06 9.55
N CYS A 204 1.91 8.98 9.64
CA CYS A 204 2.18 8.28 10.89
C CYS A 204 3.59 7.69 10.90
N SER A 205 4.13 7.53 12.10
CA SER A 205 5.34 6.77 12.36
C SER A 205 4.95 5.47 13.05
N LEU A 206 5.43 4.35 12.53
CA LEU A 206 5.15 3.01 13.06
C LEU A 206 6.40 2.47 13.74
N LYS A 207 6.22 1.97 14.95
CA LYS A 207 7.23 1.22 15.72
C LYS A 207 6.80 -0.23 15.89
N GLY A 208 7.71 -1.07 16.36
CA GLY A 208 7.37 -2.47 16.67
C GLY A 208 6.14 -2.60 17.55
N GLY A 209 5.19 -3.44 17.16
CA GLY A 209 3.90 -3.65 17.79
C GLY A 209 2.74 -2.83 17.23
N ASP A 210 3.00 -1.80 16.42
CA ASP A 210 1.95 -1.00 15.80
C ASP A 210 1.32 -1.73 14.61
N VAL A 211 0.01 -1.53 14.42
CA VAL A 211 -0.75 -2.01 13.28
C VAL A 211 -1.43 -0.82 12.60
N LEU A 212 -1.08 -0.55 11.36
CA LEU A 212 -1.74 0.48 10.56
C LEU A 212 -2.84 -0.17 9.70
N PHE A 213 -4.08 0.28 9.89
CA PHE A 213 -5.17 -0.01 8.98
C PHE A 213 -5.11 0.94 7.78
N ILE A 214 -4.98 0.38 6.58
CA ILE A 214 -5.04 1.11 5.32
C ILE A 214 -6.27 0.60 4.56
N PRO A 215 -7.36 1.36 4.52
CA PRO A 215 -8.52 0.97 3.74
C PRO A 215 -8.18 0.88 2.25
N ALA A 216 -8.86 0.00 1.53
CA ALA A 216 -8.74 -0.09 0.07
C ALA A 216 -8.87 1.29 -0.58
N LEU A 217 -8.11 1.50 -1.66
CA LEU A 217 -8.06 2.74 -2.46
C LEU A 217 -7.33 3.92 -1.79
N TRP A 218 -6.91 3.81 -0.53
CA TRP A 218 -6.07 4.83 0.07
C TRP A 218 -4.65 4.75 -0.49
N PHE A 219 -4.17 5.85 -1.03
CA PHE A 219 -2.79 5.98 -1.49
C PHE A 219 -1.84 5.98 -0.31
N HIS A 220 -0.74 5.27 -0.44
CA HIS A 220 0.28 5.23 0.61
C HIS A 220 1.68 5.14 0.03
N ASN A 221 2.60 5.77 0.76
CA ASN A 221 4.03 5.79 0.51
C ASN A 221 4.71 5.36 1.82
N VAL A 222 5.58 4.35 1.74
CA VAL A 222 6.20 3.75 2.91
C VAL A 222 7.71 3.97 2.86
N ILE A 223 8.25 4.57 3.92
CA ILE A 223 9.67 4.87 4.07
C ILE A 223 10.20 4.08 5.27
N SER A 224 11.19 3.22 5.02
CA SER A 224 11.87 2.47 6.06
C SER A 224 12.93 3.37 6.69
N GLU A 225 12.74 3.78 7.95
CA GLU A 225 13.70 4.66 8.64
C GLU A 225 14.92 3.88 9.16
N GLU A 226 14.71 2.62 9.49
CA GLU A 226 15.74 1.68 9.93
C GLU A 226 15.42 0.27 9.43
N PHE A 227 16.33 -0.68 9.62
CA PHE A 227 16.02 -2.08 9.38
C PHE A 227 14.77 -2.46 10.17
N GLY A 228 13.85 -3.13 9.51
CA GLY A 228 12.62 -3.55 10.13
C GLY A 228 11.99 -4.74 9.45
N VAL A 229 11.18 -5.42 10.23
CA VAL A 229 10.35 -6.54 9.79
C VAL A 229 8.90 -6.11 9.93
N GLY A 230 8.19 -6.16 8.82
CA GLY A 230 6.76 -5.93 8.77
C GLY A 230 6.04 -7.10 8.11
N VAL A 231 4.75 -7.15 8.32
CA VAL A 231 3.85 -8.07 7.65
C VAL A 231 2.63 -7.29 7.17
N ASN A 232 2.35 -7.36 5.88
CA ASN A 232 1.08 -6.90 5.36
C ASN A 232 0.09 -8.06 5.34
N VAL A 233 -1.14 -7.78 5.77
CA VAL A 233 -2.26 -8.71 5.70
C VAL A 233 -3.36 -8.06 4.88
N PHE A 234 -3.72 -8.70 3.77
CA PHE A 234 -4.72 -8.21 2.84
C PHE A 234 -6.00 -9.03 2.92
N TRP A 235 -7.15 -8.35 2.90
CA TRP A 235 -8.45 -9.03 2.84
C TRP A 235 -9.42 -8.28 1.93
N LYS A 236 -10.42 -9.00 1.43
CA LYS A 236 -11.44 -8.49 0.54
C LYS A 236 -12.51 -7.72 1.30
N HIS A 237 -12.78 -6.50 0.88
CA HIS A 237 -13.90 -5.69 1.37
C HIS A 237 -15.19 -5.91 0.56
N LEU A 238 -15.04 -6.05 -0.75
CA LEU A 238 -16.14 -6.35 -1.67
C LEU A 238 -16.39 -7.87 -1.76
N PRO A 239 -17.56 -8.30 -2.26
CA PRO A 239 -17.78 -9.70 -2.63
C PRO A 239 -16.72 -10.20 -3.60
N SER A 240 -16.33 -11.47 -3.45
CA SER A 240 -15.20 -12.04 -4.19
C SER A 240 -15.34 -11.98 -5.72
N GLU A 241 -16.57 -12.01 -6.22
CA GLU A 241 -16.90 -11.88 -7.64
C GLU A 241 -16.60 -10.50 -8.24
N CYS A 242 -16.45 -9.47 -7.41
CA CYS A 242 -16.09 -8.12 -7.87
C CYS A 242 -14.63 -8.00 -8.27
N TYR A 243 -13.77 -8.89 -7.75
CA TYR A 243 -12.33 -8.86 -8.01
C TYR A 243 -11.94 -9.62 -9.27
N ASP A 244 -10.85 -9.18 -9.91
CA ASP A 244 -10.24 -9.92 -11.01
C ASP A 244 -9.68 -11.25 -10.47
N LYS A 245 -10.13 -12.37 -11.04
CA LYS A 245 -9.71 -13.71 -10.61
C LYS A 245 -8.25 -14.01 -10.86
N THR A 246 -7.59 -13.22 -11.71
CA THR A 246 -6.16 -13.33 -12.03
C THR A 246 -5.30 -12.39 -11.20
N ASP A 247 -5.92 -11.65 -10.25
CA ASP A 247 -5.18 -10.76 -9.36
C ASP A 247 -4.46 -11.58 -8.29
N THR A 248 -3.14 -11.59 -8.36
CA THR A 248 -2.26 -12.27 -7.40
C THR A 248 -1.78 -11.33 -6.30
N TYR A 249 -1.73 -10.03 -6.58
CA TYR A 249 -1.09 -9.04 -5.72
C TYR A 249 -2.05 -8.09 -5.00
N GLY A 250 -3.36 -8.13 -5.31
CA GLY A 250 -4.35 -7.19 -4.75
C GLY A 250 -4.26 -5.79 -5.36
N ASN A 251 -3.72 -5.68 -6.57
CA ASN A 251 -3.48 -4.40 -7.25
C ASN A 251 -4.16 -4.26 -8.61
N LYS A 252 -5.00 -5.21 -9.01
CA LYS A 252 -5.85 -5.08 -10.18
C LYS A 252 -7.19 -4.48 -9.80
N ASP A 253 -7.60 -3.46 -10.54
CA ASP A 253 -8.90 -2.84 -10.32
C ASP A 253 -10.04 -3.86 -10.41
N PRO A 254 -11.13 -3.66 -9.65
CA PRO A 254 -12.31 -4.51 -9.75
C PRO A 254 -12.80 -4.64 -11.18
N THR A 255 -13.31 -5.82 -11.54
CA THR A 255 -13.71 -6.14 -12.92
C THR A 255 -14.65 -5.09 -13.53
N ALA A 256 -15.59 -4.58 -12.74
CA ALA A 256 -16.53 -3.54 -13.22
C ALA A 256 -15.82 -2.22 -13.50
N ALA A 257 -14.85 -1.81 -12.66
CA ALA A 257 -14.06 -0.59 -12.86
C ALA A 257 -13.19 -0.70 -14.12
N SER A 258 -12.50 -1.82 -14.29
CA SER A 258 -11.68 -2.07 -15.50
C SER A 258 -12.52 -2.07 -16.77
N ARG A 259 -13.71 -2.66 -16.72
CA ARG A 259 -14.65 -2.66 -17.86
C ARG A 259 -15.15 -1.26 -18.18
N ALA A 260 -15.50 -0.48 -17.16
CA ALA A 260 -15.93 0.91 -17.33
C ALA A 260 -14.83 1.77 -17.95
N ALA A 261 -13.57 1.60 -17.52
CA ALA A 261 -12.43 2.30 -18.11
C ALA A 261 -12.26 1.97 -19.60
N GLN A 262 -12.40 0.70 -20.00
CA GLN A 262 -12.34 0.30 -21.41
C GLN A 262 -13.50 0.90 -22.25
N ILE A 263 -14.69 1.02 -21.68
CA ILE A 263 -15.84 1.68 -22.34
C ILE A 263 -15.53 3.16 -22.52
N LEU A 264 -14.98 3.82 -21.48
CA LEU A 264 -14.56 5.23 -21.55
C LEU A 264 -13.50 5.43 -22.64
N ASP A 265 -12.51 4.58 -22.75
CA ASP A 265 -11.49 4.67 -23.80
C ASP A 265 -12.10 4.61 -25.21
N ARG A 266 -13.12 3.80 -25.41
CA ARG A 266 -13.88 3.76 -26.67
C ARG A 266 -14.67 5.06 -26.90
N ALA A 267 -15.33 5.56 -25.86
CA ALA A 267 -16.04 6.84 -25.93
C ALA A 267 -15.10 7.99 -26.30
N LEU A 268 -13.90 8.03 -25.71
CA LEU A 268 -12.88 9.04 -26.00
C LEU A 268 -12.37 8.94 -27.47
N LYS A 269 -12.23 7.73 -28.02
CA LYS A 269 -11.90 7.53 -29.45
C LYS A 269 -12.98 8.09 -30.36
N THR A 270 -14.25 7.88 -30.03
CA THR A 270 -15.37 8.47 -30.78
C THR A 270 -15.37 10.00 -30.68
N LEU A 271 -15.12 10.52 -29.49
CA LEU A 271 -15.04 11.98 -29.28
C LEU A 271 -13.89 12.61 -30.07
N ALA A 272 -12.80 11.88 -30.31
CA ALA A 272 -11.66 12.34 -31.09
C ALA A 272 -11.97 12.57 -32.59
N GLU A 273 -13.12 12.12 -33.09
CA GLU A 273 -13.59 12.39 -34.46
C GLU A 273 -14.03 13.84 -34.64
N LEU A 274 -14.30 14.57 -33.55
CA LEU A 274 -14.69 15.96 -33.59
C LEU A 274 -13.48 16.90 -33.66
N PRO A 275 -13.65 18.10 -34.26
CA PRO A 275 -12.65 19.17 -34.17
C PRO A 275 -12.32 19.50 -32.69
N GLU A 276 -11.12 20.02 -32.45
CA GLU A 276 -10.56 20.22 -31.11
C GLU A 276 -11.50 20.99 -30.18
N GLU A 277 -12.08 22.11 -30.65
CA GLU A 277 -12.97 22.96 -29.85
C GLU A 277 -14.25 22.23 -29.41
N TYR A 278 -14.83 21.40 -30.31
CA TYR A 278 -16.01 20.61 -30.01
C TYR A 278 -15.66 19.43 -29.08
N ARG A 279 -14.55 18.78 -29.33
CA ARG A 279 -14.03 17.70 -28.47
C ARG A 279 -13.80 18.19 -27.05
N ASP A 280 -13.15 19.34 -26.87
CA ASP A 280 -12.93 19.93 -25.54
C ASP A 280 -14.23 20.21 -24.82
N PHE A 281 -15.19 20.85 -25.49
CA PHE A 281 -16.49 21.16 -24.90
C PHE A 281 -17.23 19.91 -24.45
N TYR A 282 -17.34 18.90 -25.32
CA TYR A 282 -18.07 17.67 -25.00
C TYR A 282 -17.34 16.82 -23.96
N ALA A 283 -16.02 16.83 -23.92
CA ALA A 283 -15.25 16.21 -22.84
C ALA A 283 -15.59 16.84 -21.49
N ARG A 284 -15.63 18.16 -21.39
CA ARG A 284 -16.03 18.87 -20.16
C ARG A 284 -17.46 18.53 -19.74
N ARG A 285 -18.37 18.45 -20.71
CA ARG A 285 -19.76 18.05 -20.47
C ARG A 285 -19.87 16.63 -19.93
N MET A 286 -19.05 15.68 -20.45
CA MET A 286 -18.97 14.31 -19.95
C MET A 286 -18.46 14.26 -18.51
N VAL A 287 -17.45 15.07 -18.17
CA VAL A 287 -16.96 15.16 -16.78
C VAL A 287 -18.05 15.62 -15.84
N LEU A 288 -18.85 16.64 -16.20
CA LEU A 288 -19.98 17.09 -15.39
C LEU A 288 -21.02 15.99 -15.21
N HIS A 289 -21.28 15.20 -16.24
CA HIS A 289 -22.21 14.08 -16.17
C HIS A 289 -21.71 12.99 -15.22
N ILE A 290 -20.43 12.64 -15.29
CA ILE A 290 -19.80 11.68 -14.37
C ILE A 290 -19.88 12.19 -12.93
N GLN A 291 -19.59 13.46 -12.68
CA GLN A 291 -19.67 14.06 -11.36
C GLN A 291 -21.11 14.00 -10.80
N ASP A 292 -22.10 14.33 -11.62
CA ASP A 292 -23.51 14.29 -11.18
C ASP A 292 -23.98 12.87 -10.87
N LYS A 293 -23.60 11.88 -11.67
CA LYS A 293 -24.13 10.51 -11.59
C LYS A 293 -23.33 9.56 -10.71
N ALA A 294 -22.02 9.77 -10.59
CA ALA A 294 -21.12 8.80 -9.98
C ALA A 294 -20.42 9.29 -8.70
N TYR A 295 -20.20 10.61 -8.55
CA TYR A 295 -19.55 11.11 -7.33
C TYR A 295 -20.52 11.02 -6.16
N SER A 296 -20.02 10.54 -5.03
CA SER A 296 -20.76 10.53 -3.78
C SER A 296 -20.96 11.96 -3.26
N LYS A 297 -22.22 12.30 -2.90
CA LYS A 297 -22.58 13.59 -2.29
C LYS A 297 -22.41 13.59 -0.75
N ASN A 298 -22.23 12.42 -0.15
CA ASN A 298 -22.32 12.21 1.30
C ASN A 298 -20.95 12.07 2.01
N PHE A 299 -19.86 12.38 1.35
CA PHE A 299 -18.52 12.29 1.97
C PHE A 299 -17.87 13.68 1.96
N GLU A 300 -18.26 14.53 2.88
CA GLU A 300 -17.48 15.69 3.30
C GLU A 300 -16.53 15.35 4.45
#